data_f99e4631d3fc6801c3e82f933abdd3eb
#
_entry.id   f99e4631d3fc6801c3e82f933abdd3eb
#
_cell.length_a   1.000
_cell.length_b   1.000
_cell.length_c   1.000
_cell.angle_alpha   90.00
_cell.angle_beta   90.00
_cell.angle_gamma   90.00
#
_symmetry.space_group_name_H-M   'P 1'
#
loop_
_entity.id
_entity.type
_entity.pdbx_description
1 polymer ?
#
loop_
_entity_poly.entity_id
_entity_poly.type
_entity_poly.pdbx_seq_one_letter_code
_entity_poly.pdbx_strand_id
1 'polypeptide(L)'
;MDSKKLSPSRRAYGWLMRALMWLASALTCALVLFLIGYVLYKGIPNLSWELVFTSPSYLEERIGILPDIMNTLYIMLAAIVIVVPLGVGAAIYLTEYAHNKRIVGAIEYAAETLSGIPSIIYGLVGMLFFCQFLSMSTSLLAGALTLAVMNLPTIMRTTQESLKTVPQSYREGTFGLGAGKWRVIRTVVIPGCVDGVITGCILSVGRILGESAALLFTAGFAHTLRPLFEGIRAVGLEGAGATLTVALYVYAKEQGEFGVAFAIAAILMFLTLVINLAAGLVTKYYNRKKKL
;
A
#
# COMPACT_ATOMS: atom_id res chain seq x y z
N MET A 1 18.33 -30.32 -33.39
CA MET A 1 19.09 -30.20 -32.12
C MET A 1 18.75 -31.39 -31.26
N ASP A 2 19.70 -32.30 -31.10
CA ASP A 2 19.55 -33.59 -30.41
C ASP A 2 19.19 -33.39 -28.93
N SER A 3 18.07 -33.96 -28.53
CA SER A 3 17.69 -34.09 -27.12
C SER A 3 18.63 -35.08 -26.43
N LYS A 4 19.78 -34.59 -25.92
CA LYS A 4 20.64 -35.39 -25.06
C LYS A 4 19.80 -36.02 -23.95
N LYS A 5 19.60 -37.35 -24.04
CA LYS A 5 18.92 -38.15 -23.00
C LYS A 5 19.66 -37.94 -21.68
N LEU A 6 19.09 -37.14 -20.78
CA LEU A 6 19.64 -36.91 -19.45
C LEU A 6 19.82 -38.25 -18.72
N SER A 7 20.94 -38.42 -18.01
CA SER A 7 21.21 -39.63 -17.21
C SER A 7 20.06 -39.87 -16.20
N PRO A 8 19.78 -41.16 -15.86
CA PRO A 8 18.69 -41.48 -14.92
C PRO A 8 18.76 -40.73 -13.61
N SER A 9 19.96 -40.52 -13.07
CA SER A 9 20.20 -39.76 -11.83
C SER A 9 19.81 -38.30 -11.97
N ARG A 10 20.08 -37.65 -13.11
CA ARG A 10 19.67 -36.26 -13.38
C ARG A 10 18.16 -36.14 -13.55
N ARG A 11 17.51 -37.16 -14.10
CA ARG A 11 16.05 -37.20 -14.18
C ARG A 11 15.44 -37.34 -12.79
N ALA A 12 15.94 -38.25 -11.95
CA ALA A 12 15.49 -38.44 -10.58
C ALA A 12 15.67 -37.16 -9.75
N TYR A 13 16.83 -36.50 -9.85
CA TYR A 13 17.05 -35.19 -9.22
C TYR A 13 16.07 -34.14 -9.70
N GLY A 14 15.82 -34.04 -11.00
CA GLY A 14 14.85 -33.10 -11.57
C GLY A 14 13.41 -33.35 -11.08
N TRP A 15 13.01 -34.62 -10.91
CA TRP A 15 11.73 -34.99 -10.33
C TRP A 15 11.65 -34.63 -8.84
N LEU A 16 12.69 -34.90 -8.07
CA LEU A 16 12.77 -34.55 -6.66
C LEU A 16 12.66 -33.06 -6.46
N MET A 17 13.40 -32.25 -7.21
CA MET A 17 13.32 -30.77 -7.13
C MET A 17 11.95 -30.25 -7.49
N ARG A 18 11.31 -30.78 -8.54
CA ARG A 18 9.92 -30.40 -8.87
C ARG A 18 8.93 -30.76 -7.76
N ALA A 19 9.07 -31.98 -7.20
CA ALA A 19 8.22 -32.41 -6.10
C ALA A 19 8.36 -31.50 -4.87
N LEU A 20 9.60 -31.13 -4.51
CA LEU A 20 9.87 -30.18 -3.42
C LEU A 20 9.28 -28.80 -3.68
N MET A 21 9.42 -28.28 -4.92
CA MET A 21 8.81 -26.99 -5.29
C MET A 21 7.28 -27.03 -5.21
N TRP A 22 6.66 -28.11 -5.72
CA TRP A 22 5.20 -28.30 -5.63
C TRP A 22 4.73 -28.42 -4.18
N LEU A 23 5.48 -29.17 -3.35
CA LEU A 23 5.18 -29.33 -1.93
C LEU A 23 5.27 -27.99 -1.20
N ALA A 24 6.35 -27.24 -1.41
CA ALA A 24 6.51 -25.91 -0.80
C ALA A 24 5.40 -24.95 -1.24
N SER A 25 5.07 -24.91 -2.52
CA SER A 25 3.99 -24.08 -3.04
C SER A 25 2.63 -24.48 -2.45
N ALA A 26 2.33 -25.78 -2.41
CA ALA A 26 1.09 -26.31 -1.84
C ALA A 26 0.96 -26.01 -0.35
N LEU A 27 2.07 -26.15 0.42
CA LEU A 27 2.09 -25.82 1.84
C LEU A 27 1.83 -24.32 2.08
N THR A 28 2.48 -23.46 1.30
CA THR A 28 2.26 -22.00 1.40
C THR A 28 0.82 -21.63 1.07
N CYS A 29 0.27 -22.17 -0.03
CA CYS A 29 -1.14 -21.93 -0.38
C CYS A 29 -2.10 -22.45 0.71
N ALA A 30 -1.85 -23.64 1.22
CA ALA A 30 -2.67 -24.23 2.28
C ALA A 30 -2.63 -23.38 3.56
N LEU A 31 -1.46 -22.89 3.96
CA LEU A 31 -1.31 -22.02 5.12
C LEU A 31 -2.08 -20.71 4.95
N VAL A 32 -1.96 -20.05 3.79
CA VAL A 32 -2.67 -18.80 3.51
C VAL A 32 -4.18 -19.03 3.51
N LEU A 33 -4.66 -20.07 2.84
CA LEU A 33 -6.09 -20.40 2.82
C LEU A 33 -6.61 -20.76 4.21
N PHE A 34 -5.80 -21.48 5.00
CA PHE A 34 -6.16 -21.79 6.39
C PHE A 34 -6.28 -20.51 7.24
N LEU A 35 -5.32 -19.58 7.16
CA LEU A 35 -5.37 -18.33 7.91
C LEU A 35 -6.58 -17.48 7.51
N ILE A 36 -6.85 -17.35 6.21
CA ILE A 36 -8.01 -16.63 5.70
C ILE A 36 -9.30 -17.30 6.22
N GLY A 37 -9.41 -18.61 6.06
CA GLY A 37 -10.58 -19.36 6.52
C GLY A 37 -10.79 -19.27 8.03
N TYR A 38 -9.71 -19.33 8.81
CA TYR A 38 -9.75 -19.20 10.25
C TYR A 38 -10.24 -17.83 10.72
N VAL A 39 -9.70 -16.75 10.11
CA VAL A 39 -10.12 -15.37 10.42
C VAL A 39 -11.59 -15.17 10.08
N LEU A 40 -12.06 -15.64 8.92
CA LEU A 40 -13.46 -15.55 8.53
C LEU A 40 -14.37 -16.41 9.43
N TYR A 41 -13.94 -17.62 9.75
CA TYR A 41 -14.71 -18.50 10.64
C TYR A 41 -14.93 -17.92 12.03
N LYS A 42 -13.90 -17.24 12.58
CA LYS A 42 -13.98 -16.59 13.89
C LYS A 42 -14.60 -15.19 13.82
N GLY A 43 -14.41 -14.47 12.71
CA GLY A 43 -14.84 -13.07 12.57
C GLY A 43 -16.31 -12.92 12.18
N ILE A 44 -16.82 -13.72 11.23
CA ILE A 44 -18.19 -13.60 10.71
C ILE A 44 -19.26 -13.69 11.81
N PRO A 45 -19.20 -14.63 12.79
CA PRO A 45 -20.19 -14.70 13.84
C PRO A 45 -20.28 -13.47 14.74
N ASN A 46 -19.20 -12.69 14.84
CA ASN A 46 -19.11 -11.46 15.64
C ASN A 46 -19.42 -10.20 14.84
N LEU A 47 -19.73 -10.32 13.55
CA LEU A 47 -20.15 -9.20 12.72
C LEU A 47 -21.61 -8.87 12.99
N SER A 48 -21.87 -7.66 13.50
CA SER A 48 -23.20 -7.08 13.63
C SER A 48 -23.31 -5.78 12.86
N TRP A 49 -24.52 -5.41 12.43
CA TRP A 49 -24.76 -4.10 11.82
C TRP A 49 -24.41 -2.97 12.80
N GLU A 50 -24.67 -3.18 14.07
CA GLU A 50 -24.34 -2.23 15.13
C GLU A 50 -22.83 -2.01 15.22
N LEU A 51 -22.02 -3.08 15.22
CA LEU A 51 -20.56 -2.96 15.24
C LEU A 51 -20.03 -2.11 14.07
N VAL A 52 -20.54 -2.31 12.87
CA VAL A 52 -20.01 -1.69 11.64
C VAL A 52 -20.46 -0.24 11.47
N PHE A 53 -21.71 0.08 11.82
CA PHE A 53 -22.34 1.35 11.48
C PHE A 53 -22.54 2.29 12.67
N THR A 54 -22.01 1.97 13.85
CA THR A 54 -22.09 2.86 15.01
C THR A 54 -20.73 3.32 15.47
N SER A 55 -20.75 4.41 16.24
CA SER A 55 -19.57 4.88 16.98
C SER A 55 -19.55 4.23 18.36
N PRO A 56 -18.37 4.00 18.95
CA PRO A 56 -18.27 3.46 20.31
C PRO A 56 -18.89 4.44 21.32
N SER A 57 -19.58 3.91 22.32
CA SER A 57 -20.19 4.67 23.41
C SER A 57 -19.91 3.98 24.73
N TYR A 58 -19.19 4.66 25.62
CA TYR A 58 -18.92 4.17 26.97
C TYR A 58 -20.18 4.18 27.86
N LEU A 59 -21.12 5.07 27.56
CA LEU A 59 -22.38 5.19 28.33
C LEU A 59 -23.33 4.04 28.04
N GLU A 60 -23.32 3.52 26.82
CA GLU A 60 -24.18 2.45 26.35
C GLU A 60 -23.44 1.10 26.29
N GLU A 61 -22.22 1.03 26.77
CA GLU A 61 -21.32 -0.15 26.66
C GLU A 61 -21.25 -0.72 25.23
N ARG A 62 -21.42 0.17 24.23
CA ARG A 62 -21.51 -0.20 22.83
C ARG A 62 -20.16 -0.10 22.15
N ILE A 63 -19.77 -1.20 21.49
CA ILE A 63 -18.58 -1.26 20.62
C ILE A 63 -19.02 -0.93 19.20
N GLY A 64 -18.42 0.11 18.62
CA GLY A 64 -18.65 0.51 17.23
C GLY A 64 -17.33 0.88 16.56
N ILE A 65 -17.16 0.51 15.29
CA ILE A 65 -15.91 0.71 14.53
C ILE A 65 -16.07 1.62 13.31
N LEU A 66 -17.22 2.28 13.16
CA LEU A 66 -17.45 3.21 12.06
C LEU A 66 -16.38 4.32 11.98
N PRO A 67 -15.97 4.96 13.11
CA PRO A 67 -14.90 5.93 13.07
C PRO A 67 -13.58 5.36 12.52
N ASP A 68 -13.23 4.14 12.90
CA ASP A 68 -11.98 3.48 12.51
C ASP A 68 -11.97 3.15 11.01
N ILE A 69 -13.13 2.77 10.45
CA ILE A 69 -13.32 2.56 9.02
C ILE A 69 -13.09 3.88 8.27
N MET A 70 -13.71 4.95 8.70
CA MET A 70 -13.60 6.26 8.07
C MET A 70 -12.18 6.82 8.18
N ASN A 71 -11.56 6.73 9.35
CA ASN A 71 -10.18 7.15 9.57
C ASN A 71 -9.20 6.37 8.68
N THR A 72 -9.42 5.06 8.50
CA THR A 72 -8.61 4.23 7.59
C THR A 72 -8.70 4.74 6.16
N LEU A 73 -9.91 5.04 5.67
CA LEU A 73 -10.10 5.59 4.34
C LEU A 73 -9.48 6.99 4.19
N TYR A 74 -9.62 7.85 5.20
CA TYR A 74 -9.02 9.19 5.17
C TYR A 74 -7.50 9.15 5.12
N ILE A 75 -6.86 8.39 6.00
CA ILE A 75 -5.40 8.24 6.02
C ILE A 75 -4.91 7.65 4.70
N MET A 76 -5.57 6.62 4.19
CA MET A 76 -5.21 5.97 2.93
C MET A 76 -5.27 6.97 1.77
N LEU A 77 -6.38 7.68 1.63
CA LEU A 77 -6.54 8.67 0.55
C LEU A 77 -5.53 9.80 0.67
N ALA A 78 -5.33 10.35 1.87
CA ALA A 78 -4.36 11.41 2.10
C ALA A 78 -2.93 10.95 1.77
N ALA A 79 -2.52 9.78 2.24
CA ALA A 79 -1.20 9.23 1.96
C ALA A 79 -0.98 9.02 0.45
N ILE A 80 -1.96 8.46 -0.26
CA ILE A 80 -1.87 8.22 -1.71
C ILE A 80 -1.82 9.54 -2.48
N VAL A 81 -2.64 10.53 -2.13
CA VAL A 81 -2.64 11.85 -2.78
C VAL A 81 -1.29 12.56 -2.63
N ILE A 82 -0.58 12.34 -1.53
CA ILE A 82 0.74 12.90 -1.29
C ILE A 82 1.83 12.07 -2.00
N VAL A 83 1.84 10.75 -1.81
CA VAL A 83 2.96 9.91 -2.24
C VAL A 83 3.00 9.66 -3.74
N VAL A 84 1.84 9.60 -4.42
CA VAL A 84 1.81 9.31 -5.86
C VAL A 84 2.45 10.43 -6.68
N PRO A 85 2.09 11.72 -6.51
CA PRO A 85 2.75 12.79 -7.26
C PRO A 85 4.25 12.88 -6.98
N LEU A 86 4.65 12.71 -5.71
CA LEU A 86 6.05 12.78 -5.31
C LEU A 86 6.85 11.59 -5.86
N GLY A 87 6.35 10.37 -5.70
CA GLY A 87 7.02 9.16 -6.15
C GLY A 87 7.12 9.06 -7.67
N VAL A 88 6.03 9.37 -8.38
CA VAL A 88 6.00 9.39 -9.85
C VAL A 88 6.90 10.52 -10.38
N GLY A 89 6.83 11.71 -9.78
CA GLY A 89 7.68 12.85 -10.14
C GLY A 89 9.17 12.54 -9.95
N ALA A 90 9.53 11.96 -8.81
CA ALA A 90 10.90 11.51 -8.54
C ALA A 90 11.37 10.46 -9.55
N ALA A 91 10.54 9.46 -9.84
CA ALA A 91 10.85 8.41 -10.81
C ALA A 91 11.10 8.99 -12.22
N ILE A 92 10.23 9.89 -12.68
CA ILE A 92 10.39 10.57 -13.96
C ILE A 92 11.69 11.38 -13.97
N TYR A 93 11.96 12.15 -12.91
CA TYR A 93 13.21 12.93 -12.83
C TYR A 93 14.44 12.05 -12.90
N LEU A 94 14.50 10.99 -12.11
CA LEU A 94 15.65 10.08 -12.04
C LEU A 94 15.86 9.29 -13.34
N THR A 95 14.79 8.92 -14.04
CA THR A 95 14.85 8.10 -15.27
C THR A 95 15.09 8.95 -16.51
N GLU A 96 14.43 10.12 -16.62
CA GLU A 96 14.41 10.88 -17.86
C GLU A 96 15.31 12.12 -17.82
N TYR A 97 15.51 12.76 -16.66
CA TYR A 97 16.25 14.03 -16.56
C TYR A 97 17.63 13.91 -15.96
N ALA A 98 17.84 13.04 -14.99
CA ALA A 98 19.08 12.95 -14.27
C ALA A 98 20.22 12.39 -15.14
N HIS A 99 21.26 13.18 -15.36
CA HIS A 99 22.42 12.82 -16.17
C HIS A 99 23.55 12.19 -15.32
N ASN A 100 23.62 12.56 -14.05
CA ASN A 100 24.69 12.11 -13.17
C ASN A 100 24.34 10.74 -12.55
N LYS A 101 24.88 9.67 -13.14
CA LYS A 101 24.67 8.29 -12.69
C LYS A 101 25.06 8.05 -11.22
N ARG A 102 26.01 8.82 -10.67
CA ARG A 102 26.40 8.67 -9.25
C ARG A 102 25.32 9.18 -8.32
N ILE A 103 24.71 10.32 -8.64
CA ILE A 103 23.59 10.89 -7.85
C ILE A 103 22.37 9.97 -7.96
N VAL A 104 22.03 9.50 -9.15
CA VAL A 104 20.93 8.55 -9.36
C VAL A 104 21.15 7.31 -8.52
N GLY A 105 22.34 6.69 -8.61
CA GLY A 105 22.65 5.49 -7.82
C GLY A 105 22.62 5.73 -6.31
N ALA A 106 23.05 6.89 -5.83
CA ALA A 106 22.97 7.24 -4.41
C ALA A 106 21.51 7.37 -3.92
N ILE A 107 20.63 7.99 -4.73
CA ILE A 107 19.20 8.13 -4.40
C ILE A 107 18.50 6.76 -4.44
N GLU A 108 18.78 5.95 -5.47
CA GLU A 108 18.23 4.58 -5.58
C GLU A 108 18.67 3.71 -4.38
N TYR A 109 19.93 3.77 -3.99
CA TYR A 109 20.45 3.07 -2.81
C TYR A 109 19.80 3.56 -1.51
N ALA A 110 19.64 4.88 -1.34
CA ALA A 110 18.95 5.44 -0.19
C ALA A 110 17.50 4.98 -0.12
N ALA A 111 16.78 4.98 -1.24
CA ALA A 111 15.40 4.50 -1.32
C ALA A 111 15.29 2.99 -1.01
N GLU A 112 16.26 2.18 -1.46
CA GLU A 112 16.31 0.76 -1.14
C GLU A 112 16.56 0.52 0.34
N THR A 113 17.49 1.27 0.94
CA THR A 113 17.74 1.24 2.39
C THR A 113 16.51 1.63 3.18
N LEU A 114 15.81 2.70 2.79
CA LEU A 114 14.56 3.12 3.41
C LEU A 114 13.50 2.02 3.34
N SER A 115 13.34 1.34 2.21
CA SER A 115 12.33 0.27 2.10
C SER A 115 12.58 -0.94 3.01
N GLY A 116 13.82 -1.13 3.48
CA GLY A 116 14.22 -2.18 4.42
C GLY A 116 14.03 -1.83 5.90
N ILE A 117 13.71 -0.59 6.24
CA ILE A 117 13.50 -0.16 7.63
C ILE A 117 12.18 -0.72 8.17
N PRO A 118 12.15 -1.33 9.38
CA PRO A 118 10.92 -1.78 10.04
C PRO A 118 9.92 -0.62 10.23
N SER A 119 8.63 -0.87 10.01
CA SER A 119 7.59 0.17 10.07
C SER A 119 7.45 0.86 11.42
N ILE A 120 7.76 0.14 12.51
CA ILE A 120 7.78 0.72 13.85
C ILE A 120 8.78 1.88 13.97
N ILE A 121 9.94 1.79 13.31
CA ILE A 121 10.94 2.87 13.29
C ILE A 121 10.40 4.08 12.55
N TYR A 122 9.68 3.87 11.42
CA TYR A 122 8.98 4.96 10.74
C TYR A 122 7.96 5.63 11.65
N GLY A 123 7.24 4.85 12.47
CA GLY A 123 6.30 5.38 13.46
C GLY A 123 6.98 6.26 14.50
N LEU A 124 8.09 5.77 15.08
CA LEU A 124 8.85 6.53 16.08
C LEU A 124 9.47 7.80 15.48
N VAL A 125 10.11 7.71 14.33
CA VAL A 125 10.67 8.88 13.62
C VAL A 125 9.56 9.84 13.20
N GLY A 126 8.45 9.33 12.70
CA GLY A 126 7.28 10.14 12.33
C GLY A 126 6.68 10.87 13.54
N MET A 127 6.59 10.20 14.69
CA MET A 127 6.16 10.82 15.94
C MET A 127 7.12 11.95 16.37
N LEU A 128 8.42 11.70 16.38
CA LEU A 128 9.41 12.70 16.76
C LEU A 128 9.42 13.89 15.79
N PHE A 129 9.33 13.63 14.48
CA PHE A 129 9.42 14.68 13.47
C PHE A 129 8.10 15.41 13.27
N PHE A 130 7.00 14.70 12.95
CA PHE A 130 5.71 15.34 12.64
C PHE A 130 4.98 15.78 13.91
N CYS A 131 4.87 14.89 14.93
CA CYS A 131 4.05 15.21 16.09
C CYS A 131 4.78 16.13 17.06
N GLN A 132 6.09 15.98 17.30
CA GLN A 132 6.83 16.77 18.26
C GLN A 132 7.53 17.97 17.60
N PHE A 133 8.44 17.75 16.64
CA PHE A 133 9.23 18.83 16.04
C PHE A 133 8.38 19.81 15.24
N LEU A 134 7.44 19.32 14.41
CA LEU A 134 6.49 20.17 13.66
C LEU A 134 5.24 20.55 14.47
N SER A 135 5.15 20.12 15.73
CA SER A 135 4.03 20.44 16.65
C SER A 135 2.64 20.10 16.10
N MET A 136 2.54 19.07 15.22
CA MET A 136 1.25 18.66 14.62
C MET A 136 0.41 17.83 15.59
N SER A 137 0.94 17.48 16.77
CA SER A 137 0.36 16.53 17.71
C SER A 137 0.14 15.14 17.05
N THR A 138 -0.35 14.18 17.80
CA THR A 138 -0.79 12.89 17.26
C THR A 138 -2.05 13.12 16.42
N SER A 139 -1.98 12.87 15.11
CA SER A 139 -3.05 13.22 14.19
C SER A 139 -3.08 12.31 12.97
N LEU A 140 -4.27 12.23 12.33
CA LEU A 140 -4.42 11.50 11.07
C LEU A 140 -3.48 12.05 9.98
N LEU A 141 -3.21 13.36 9.98
CA LEU A 141 -2.28 13.97 9.03
C LEU A 141 -0.84 13.53 9.27
N ALA A 142 -0.38 13.52 10.54
CA ALA A 142 0.95 13.01 10.88
C ALA A 142 1.10 11.53 10.47
N GLY A 143 0.06 10.72 10.68
CA GLY A 143 -0.01 9.35 10.20
C GLY A 143 0.08 9.24 8.67
N ALA A 144 -0.70 10.04 7.94
CA ALA A 144 -0.69 10.06 6.48
C ALA A 144 0.67 10.48 5.91
N LEU A 145 1.33 11.49 6.48
CA LEU A 145 2.68 11.92 6.09
C LEU A 145 3.72 10.83 6.35
N THR A 146 3.65 10.16 7.50
CA THR A 146 4.54 9.04 7.83
C THR A 146 4.37 7.90 6.84
N LEU A 147 3.13 7.53 6.51
CA LEU A 147 2.84 6.52 5.50
C LEU A 147 3.27 6.94 4.10
N ALA A 148 3.15 8.22 3.75
CA ALA A 148 3.64 8.73 2.48
C ALA A 148 5.16 8.57 2.37
N VAL A 149 5.93 8.94 3.39
CA VAL A 149 7.39 8.75 3.42
C VAL A 149 7.74 7.26 3.31
N MET A 150 7.05 6.39 4.05
CA MET A 150 7.27 4.93 4.05
C MET A 150 6.99 4.29 2.69
N ASN A 151 5.99 4.79 1.96
CA ASN A 151 5.58 4.23 0.66
C ASN A 151 6.26 4.91 -0.55
N LEU A 152 6.95 6.04 -0.34
CA LEU A 152 7.64 6.78 -1.40
C LEU A 152 8.63 5.91 -2.21
N PRO A 153 9.51 5.10 -1.58
CA PRO A 153 10.41 4.22 -2.31
C PRO A 153 9.68 3.21 -3.20
N THR A 154 8.58 2.66 -2.73
CA THR A 154 7.80 1.67 -3.48
C THR A 154 7.22 2.26 -4.76
N ILE A 155 6.53 3.42 -4.67
CA ILE A 155 5.95 4.09 -5.85
C ILE A 155 7.05 4.57 -6.81
N MET A 156 8.12 5.15 -6.27
CA MET A 156 9.25 5.61 -7.08
C MET A 156 9.86 4.45 -7.88
N ARG A 157 10.16 3.31 -7.22
CA ARG A 157 10.82 2.16 -7.85
C ARG A 157 9.93 1.47 -8.89
N THR A 158 8.67 1.19 -8.56
CA THR A 158 7.73 0.57 -9.51
C THR A 158 7.50 1.46 -10.73
N THR A 159 7.44 2.77 -10.53
CA THR A 159 7.33 3.74 -11.62
C THR A 159 8.59 3.76 -12.47
N GLN A 160 9.80 3.79 -11.87
CA GLN A 160 11.06 3.73 -12.61
C GLN A 160 11.19 2.46 -13.46
N GLU A 161 10.87 1.30 -12.87
CA GLU A 161 10.89 0.02 -13.58
C GLU A 161 9.96 0.06 -14.78
N SER A 162 8.77 0.61 -14.62
CA SER A 162 7.80 0.76 -15.70
C SER A 162 8.23 1.77 -16.76
N LEU A 163 8.85 2.89 -16.38
CA LEU A 163 9.43 3.85 -17.34
C LEU A 163 10.51 3.20 -18.21
N LYS A 164 11.32 2.31 -17.63
CA LYS A 164 12.38 1.58 -18.34
C LYS A 164 11.83 0.56 -19.36
N THR A 165 10.59 0.11 -19.24
CA THR A 165 9.97 -0.82 -20.21
C THR A 165 9.55 -0.15 -21.51
N VAL A 166 9.41 1.17 -21.55
CA VAL A 166 9.05 1.92 -22.77
C VAL A 166 10.23 1.91 -23.75
N PRO A 167 10.06 1.37 -24.98
CA PRO A 167 11.15 1.26 -25.94
C PRO A 167 11.79 2.61 -26.28
N GLN A 168 13.11 2.63 -26.39
CA GLN A 168 13.88 3.83 -26.72
C GLN A 168 13.49 4.40 -28.10
N SER A 169 13.15 3.52 -29.06
CA SER A 169 12.70 3.92 -30.41
C SER A 169 11.49 4.85 -30.42
N TYR A 170 10.58 4.71 -29.43
CA TYR A 170 9.41 5.62 -29.34
C TYR A 170 9.82 7.02 -28.89
N ARG A 171 10.81 7.11 -28.00
CA ARG A 171 11.40 8.40 -27.59
C ARG A 171 12.10 9.07 -28.77
N GLU A 172 12.99 8.34 -29.44
CA GLU A 172 13.76 8.82 -30.60
C GLU A 172 12.88 9.25 -31.76
N GLY A 173 11.88 8.44 -32.11
CA GLY A 173 10.90 8.79 -33.16
C GLY A 173 10.15 10.09 -32.84
N THR A 174 9.75 10.29 -31.58
CA THR A 174 9.05 11.50 -31.17
C THR A 174 9.99 12.73 -31.15
N PHE A 175 11.25 12.55 -30.75
CA PHE A 175 12.27 13.59 -30.86
C PHE A 175 12.53 13.95 -32.34
N GLY A 176 12.60 12.95 -33.23
CA GLY A 176 12.77 13.15 -34.67
C GLY A 176 11.65 13.97 -35.32
N LEU A 177 10.44 13.95 -34.75
CA LEU A 177 9.31 14.82 -35.13
C LEU A 177 9.39 16.24 -34.52
N GLY A 178 10.50 16.61 -33.87
CA GLY A 178 10.72 17.92 -33.28
C GLY A 178 10.06 18.15 -31.91
N ALA A 179 9.57 17.10 -31.24
CA ALA A 179 8.98 17.25 -29.92
C ALA A 179 10.03 17.55 -28.85
N GLY A 180 9.77 18.50 -27.97
CA GLY A 180 10.60 18.76 -26.78
C GLY A 180 10.47 17.64 -25.74
N LYS A 181 11.45 17.50 -24.84
CA LYS A 181 11.58 16.42 -23.86
C LYS A 181 10.31 16.22 -22.99
N TRP A 182 9.75 17.29 -22.45
CA TRP A 182 8.50 17.21 -21.69
C TRP A 182 7.33 16.67 -22.50
N ARG A 183 7.24 17.05 -23.77
CA ARG A 183 6.17 16.55 -24.67
C ARG A 183 6.33 15.05 -24.90
N VAL A 184 7.55 14.55 -25.13
CA VAL A 184 7.84 13.11 -25.25
C VAL A 184 7.41 12.37 -24.00
N ILE A 185 7.77 12.88 -22.82
CA ILE A 185 7.42 12.26 -21.54
C ILE A 185 5.91 12.18 -21.37
N ARG A 186 5.20 13.29 -21.58
CA ARG A 186 3.74 13.37 -21.36
C ARG A 186 2.93 12.57 -22.37
N THR A 187 3.34 12.52 -23.65
CA THR A 187 2.54 11.93 -24.73
C THR A 187 2.91 10.49 -25.05
N VAL A 188 4.13 10.06 -24.74
CA VAL A 188 4.63 8.72 -25.08
C VAL A 188 5.01 7.92 -23.85
N VAL A 189 5.87 8.49 -22.99
CA VAL A 189 6.47 7.74 -21.91
C VAL A 189 5.45 7.47 -20.79
N ILE A 190 4.80 8.51 -20.25
CA ILE A 190 3.79 8.35 -19.19
C ILE A 190 2.64 7.43 -19.62
N PRO A 191 1.99 7.64 -20.79
CA PRO A 191 0.97 6.71 -21.27
C PRO A 191 1.49 5.29 -21.48
N GLY A 192 2.79 5.15 -21.81
CA GLY A 192 3.46 3.85 -21.96
C GLY A 192 3.63 3.08 -20.66
N CYS A 193 3.78 3.76 -19.52
CA CYS A 193 4.11 3.17 -18.22
C CYS A 193 2.97 3.22 -17.18
N VAL A 194 1.78 3.69 -17.54
CA VAL A 194 0.64 3.84 -16.61
C VAL A 194 0.33 2.54 -15.84
N ASP A 195 0.46 1.39 -16.48
CA ASP A 195 0.21 0.08 -15.86
C ASP A 195 1.09 -0.16 -14.63
N GLY A 196 2.37 0.21 -14.72
CA GLY A 196 3.28 0.07 -13.59
C GLY A 196 3.03 1.10 -12.49
N VAL A 197 2.63 2.32 -12.86
CA VAL A 197 2.22 3.34 -11.87
C VAL A 197 1.00 2.86 -11.09
N ILE A 198 -0.02 2.36 -11.78
CA ILE A 198 -1.23 1.81 -11.13
C ILE A 198 -0.86 0.61 -10.25
N THR A 199 0.01 -0.28 -10.73
CA THR A 199 0.49 -1.42 -9.91
C THR A 199 1.19 -0.95 -8.64
N GLY A 200 2.05 0.07 -8.74
CA GLY A 200 2.70 0.69 -7.58
C GLY A 200 1.69 1.29 -6.60
N CYS A 201 0.64 1.94 -7.11
CA CYS A 201 -0.45 2.46 -6.27
C CYS A 201 -1.19 1.32 -5.55
N ILE A 202 -1.53 0.22 -6.23
CA ILE A 202 -2.22 -0.94 -5.64
C ILE A 202 -1.37 -1.55 -4.51
N LEU A 203 -0.07 -1.75 -4.75
CA LEU A 203 0.84 -2.28 -3.74
C LEU A 203 0.94 -1.35 -2.53
N SER A 204 1.00 -0.03 -2.76
CA SER A 204 1.05 0.96 -1.68
C SER A 204 -0.25 1.02 -0.90
N VAL A 205 -1.41 0.94 -1.55
CA VAL A 205 -2.72 0.87 -0.87
C VAL A 205 -2.81 -0.35 0.02
N GLY A 206 -2.41 -1.53 -0.48
CA GLY A 206 -2.40 -2.75 0.32
C GLY A 206 -1.50 -2.64 1.56
N ARG A 207 -0.31 -2.02 1.41
CA ARG A 207 0.62 -1.78 2.52
C ARG A 207 0.05 -0.77 3.54
N ILE A 208 -0.56 0.32 3.08
CA ILE A 208 -1.17 1.34 3.94
C ILE A 208 -2.33 0.75 4.75
N LEU A 209 -3.19 -0.05 4.12
CA LEU A 209 -4.33 -0.68 4.79
C LEU A 209 -3.90 -1.68 5.87
N GLY A 210 -2.76 -2.35 5.69
CA GLY A 210 -2.24 -3.30 6.66
C GLY A 210 -1.35 -2.70 7.75
N GLU A 211 -1.05 -1.38 7.68
CA GLU A 211 -0.08 -0.76 8.59
C GLU A 211 -0.73 -0.40 9.93
N SER A 212 -0.17 -0.92 11.02
CA SER A 212 -0.58 -0.59 12.38
C SER A 212 0.53 0.05 13.19
N ALA A 213 1.76 -0.49 13.09
CA ALA A 213 2.85 -0.11 13.97
C ALA A 213 3.25 1.36 13.84
N ALA A 214 3.36 1.88 12.61
CA ALA A 214 3.66 3.30 12.40
C ALA A 214 2.51 4.20 12.86
N LEU A 215 1.26 3.78 12.66
CA LEU A 215 0.07 4.57 12.99
C LEU A 215 -0.20 4.64 14.50
N LEU A 216 0.17 3.63 15.26
CA LEU A 216 0.10 3.65 16.72
C LEU A 216 0.78 4.89 17.32
N PHE A 217 1.93 5.29 16.77
CA PHE A 217 2.72 6.41 17.27
C PHE A 217 2.34 7.76 16.66
N THR A 218 1.78 7.76 15.45
CA THR A 218 1.57 9.00 14.68
C THR A 218 0.11 9.42 14.55
N ALA A 219 -0.80 8.47 14.35
CA ALA A 219 -2.25 8.74 14.22
C ALA A 219 -3.00 8.64 15.56
N GLY A 220 -2.55 7.74 16.46
CA GLY A 220 -3.13 7.57 17.80
C GLY A 220 -4.27 6.56 17.86
N PHE A 221 -4.97 6.57 19.00
CA PHE A 221 -5.95 5.54 19.41
C PHE A 221 -7.39 6.06 19.52
N ALA A 222 -7.67 7.31 19.14
CA ALA A 222 -8.99 7.89 19.35
C ALA A 222 -10.01 7.33 18.38
N HIS A 223 -11.09 6.73 18.89
CA HIS A 223 -12.23 6.22 18.11
C HIS A 223 -13.27 7.33 17.87
N THR A 224 -12.86 8.46 17.32
CA THR A 224 -13.73 9.62 17.08
C THR A 224 -14.09 9.74 15.61
N LEU A 225 -15.40 9.90 15.34
CA LEU A 225 -15.91 10.22 14.02
C LEU A 225 -15.87 11.73 13.83
N ARG A 226 -15.17 12.22 12.82
CA ARG A 226 -15.20 13.62 12.43
C ARG A 226 -16.08 13.81 11.19
N PRO A 227 -17.01 14.79 11.19
CA PRO A 227 -17.84 15.06 10.02
C PRO A 227 -16.99 15.45 8.82
N LEU A 228 -17.28 14.86 7.65
CA LEU A 228 -16.53 15.05 6.40
C LEU A 228 -16.40 16.53 6.00
N PHE A 229 -17.43 17.34 6.31
CA PHE A 229 -17.50 18.75 5.92
C PHE A 229 -16.76 19.70 6.89
N GLU A 230 -16.70 19.40 8.18
CA GLU A 230 -15.81 20.12 9.10
C GLU A 230 -14.36 19.73 8.84
N GLY A 231 -14.11 18.51 8.41
CA GLY A 231 -12.80 17.98 8.04
C GLY A 231 -12.20 18.61 6.78
N ILE A 232 -13.01 19.06 5.82
CA ILE A 232 -12.49 19.76 4.63
C ILE A 232 -12.11 21.22 4.97
N ARG A 233 -12.78 21.85 5.93
CA ARG A 233 -12.45 23.21 6.38
C ARG A 233 -11.26 23.28 7.34
N ALA A 234 -11.06 22.25 8.14
CA ALA A 234 -9.93 22.12 9.09
C ALA A 234 -8.92 21.05 8.66
N VAL A 235 -8.95 20.63 7.36
CA VAL A 235 -8.28 19.43 6.91
C VAL A 235 -8.52 18.31 7.93
N GLY A 236 -9.66 17.60 7.87
CA GLY A 236 -10.14 16.57 8.85
C GLY A 236 -9.17 15.46 9.22
N LEU A 237 -7.92 15.73 8.98
CA LEU A 237 -6.73 14.99 9.34
C LEU A 237 -6.08 15.54 10.63
N GLU A 238 -6.58 16.63 11.19
CA GLU A 238 -6.12 17.17 12.47
C GLU A 238 -6.78 16.42 13.64
N GLY A 239 -5.95 15.96 14.55
CA GLY A 239 -6.35 15.22 15.74
C GLY A 239 -6.22 13.70 15.60
N ALA A 240 -6.11 13.05 16.75
CA ALA A 240 -5.90 11.62 16.83
C ALA A 240 -7.10 10.84 16.26
N GLY A 241 -6.79 9.73 15.60
CA GLY A 241 -7.79 8.82 15.07
C GLY A 241 -7.23 7.40 14.89
N ALA A 242 -7.90 6.42 15.50
CA ALA A 242 -7.56 5.04 15.29
C ALA A 242 -7.94 4.60 13.88
N THR A 243 -7.09 3.79 13.25
CA THR A 243 -7.45 3.04 12.03
C THR A 243 -7.94 1.65 12.41
N LEU A 244 -8.57 0.93 11.48
CA LEU A 244 -9.01 -0.45 11.71
C LEU A 244 -7.89 -1.38 12.17
N THR A 245 -6.66 -1.21 11.67
CA THR A 245 -5.50 -2.01 12.10
C THR A 245 -5.04 -1.66 13.50
N VAL A 246 -5.11 -0.40 13.88
CA VAL A 246 -4.84 0.06 15.24
C VAL A 246 -5.95 -0.41 16.17
N ALA A 247 -7.23 -0.29 15.78
CA ALA A 247 -8.37 -0.80 16.54
C ALA A 247 -8.27 -2.30 16.77
N LEU A 248 -7.92 -3.07 15.73
CA LEU A 248 -7.67 -4.51 15.86
C LEU A 248 -6.63 -4.83 16.93
N TYR A 249 -5.51 -4.09 16.93
CA TYR A 249 -4.46 -4.25 17.93
C TYR A 249 -4.99 -3.94 19.34
N VAL A 250 -5.69 -2.83 19.52
CA VAL A 250 -6.24 -2.40 20.81
C VAL A 250 -7.23 -3.42 21.35
N TYR A 251 -8.23 -3.82 20.56
CA TYR A 251 -9.23 -4.81 20.96
C TYR A 251 -8.61 -6.18 21.28
N ALA A 252 -7.66 -6.64 20.45
CA ALA A 252 -7.02 -7.95 20.66
C ALA A 252 -6.04 -7.95 21.85
N LYS A 253 -5.21 -6.90 21.96
CA LYS A 253 -4.05 -6.93 22.88
C LYS A 253 -4.31 -6.24 24.21
N GLU A 254 -5.03 -5.12 24.19
CA GLU A 254 -5.23 -4.30 25.39
C GLU A 254 -6.56 -4.60 26.08
N GLN A 255 -7.61 -4.85 25.30
CA GLN A 255 -8.96 -5.10 25.87
C GLN A 255 -9.28 -6.61 25.99
N GLY A 256 -8.59 -7.48 25.26
CA GLY A 256 -8.84 -8.92 25.29
C GLY A 256 -10.10 -9.35 24.55
N GLU A 257 -10.72 -8.45 23.79
CA GLU A 257 -11.96 -8.67 23.02
C GLU A 257 -11.66 -9.34 21.68
N PHE A 258 -11.24 -10.61 21.72
CA PHE A 258 -10.83 -11.36 20.52
C PHE A 258 -11.96 -11.50 19.50
N GLY A 259 -13.24 -11.57 19.93
CA GLY A 259 -14.38 -11.65 19.03
C GLY A 259 -14.47 -10.44 18.11
N VAL A 260 -14.37 -9.24 18.70
CA VAL A 260 -14.35 -7.96 17.98
C VAL A 260 -13.11 -7.85 17.10
N ALA A 261 -11.95 -8.24 17.60
CA ALA A 261 -10.70 -8.21 16.82
C ALA A 261 -10.79 -9.10 15.57
N PHE A 262 -11.35 -10.32 15.66
CA PHE A 262 -11.58 -11.16 14.49
C PHE A 262 -12.60 -10.57 13.52
N ALA A 263 -13.64 -9.91 14.02
CA ALA A 263 -14.60 -9.20 13.17
C ALA A 263 -13.93 -8.06 12.40
N ILE A 264 -13.10 -7.25 13.07
CA ILE A 264 -12.32 -6.18 12.43
C ILE A 264 -11.36 -6.76 11.38
N ALA A 265 -10.68 -7.87 11.69
CA ALA A 265 -9.79 -8.54 10.74
C ALA A 265 -10.55 -9.02 9.49
N ALA A 266 -11.75 -9.57 9.65
CA ALA A 266 -12.59 -9.97 8.52
C ALA A 266 -13.03 -8.77 7.67
N ILE A 267 -13.38 -7.64 8.29
CA ILE A 267 -13.71 -6.38 7.59
C ILE A 267 -12.49 -5.84 6.83
N LEU A 268 -11.30 -5.84 7.44
CA LEU A 268 -10.06 -5.42 6.78
C LEU A 268 -9.77 -6.28 5.55
N MET A 269 -9.94 -7.60 5.66
CA MET A 269 -9.77 -8.52 4.53
C MET A 269 -10.76 -8.20 3.41
N PHE A 270 -12.03 -7.97 3.75
CA PHE A 270 -13.06 -7.61 2.78
C PHE A 270 -12.78 -6.25 2.14
N LEU A 271 -12.43 -5.24 2.92
CA LEU A 271 -12.09 -3.89 2.43
C LEU A 271 -10.88 -3.94 1.48
N THR A 272 -9.83 -4.66 1.86
CA THR A 272 -8.63 -4.85 1.02
C THR A 272 -8.98 -5.56 -0.29
N LEU A 273 -9.82 -6.59 -0.25
CA LEU A 273 -10.28 -7.29 -1.45
C LEU A 273 -11.06 -6.35 -2.38
N VAL A 274 -12.02 -5.59 -1.84
CA VAL A 274 -12.84 -4.64 -2.62
C VAL A 274 -11.96 -3.58 -3.27
N ILE A 275 -11.04 -2.98 -2.52
CA ILE A 275 -10.14 -1.94 -3.05
C ILE A 275 -9.22 -2.51 -4.13
N ASN A 276 -8.64 -3.70 -3.93
CA ASN A 276 -7.78 -4.34 -4.92
C ASN A 276 -8.55 -4.73 -6.19
N LEU A 277 -9.80 -5.21 -6.06
CA LEU A 277 -10.66 -5.50 -7.22
C LEU A 277 -11.02 -4.21 -7.96
N ALA A 278 -11.39 -3.14 -7.25
CA ALA A 278 -11.70 -1.85 -7.87
C ALA A 278 -10.48 -1.29 -8.62
N ALA A 279 -9.29 -1.33 -8.02
CA ALA A 279 -8.05 -0.89 -8.65
C ALA A 279 -7.71 -1.75 -9.88
N GLY A 280 -7.89 -3.08 -9.81
CA GLY A 280 -7.72 -3.98 -10.95
C GLY A 280 -8.70 -3.70 -12.10
N LEU A 281 -9.96 -3.34 -11.78
CA LEU A 281 -10.94 -2.95 -12.78
C LEU A 281 -10.57 -1.63 -13.47
N VAL A 282 -10.09 -0.64 -12.72
CA VAL A 282 -9.59 0.63 -13.26
C VAL A 282 -8.44 0.38 -14.25
N THR A 283 -7.47 -0.45 -13.87
CA THR A 283 -6.35 -0.85 -14.73
C THR A 283 -6.85 -1.50 -16.03
N LYS A 284 -7.76 -2.47 -15.90
CA LYS A 284 -8.32 -3.18 -17.05
C LYS A 284 -9.11 -2.26 -17.99
N TYR A 285 -9.88 -1.32 -17.44
CA TYR A 285 -10.61 -0.32 -18.22
C TYR A 285 -9.67 0.61 -18.97
N TYR A 286 -8.62 1.10 -18.32
CA TYR A 286 -7.62 1.97 -18.94
C TYR A 286 -6.88 1.26 -20.10
N ASN A 287 -6.47 0.01 -19.87
CA ASN A 287 -5.77 -0.80 -20.87
C ASN A 287 -6.65 -1.15 -22.08
N ARG A 288 -7.96 -1.29 -21.87
CA ARG A 288 -8.89 -1.53 -22.98
C ARG A 288 -9.02 -0.32 -23.91
N LYS A 289 -9.02 0.90 -23.33
CA LYS A 289 -9.03 2.14 -24.12
C LYS A 289 -7.75 2.37 -24.93
N LYS A 290 -6.63 1.80 -24.52
CA LYS A 290 -5.34 1.96 -25.20
C LYS A 290 -5.18 1.02 -26.40
N LYS A 291 -5.99 -0.03 -26.49
CA LYS A 291 -5.98 -1.01 -27.60
C LYS A 291 -6.92 -0.61 -28.76
N LEU A 292 -7.70 0.44 -28.61
CA LEU A 292 -8.51 1.09 -29.64
C LEU A 292 -7.80 2.35 -30.16
#